data_f29251552e26b8650adcdf034bbbdf0b
#
_entry.id   f29251552e26b8650adcdf034bbbdf0b
#
_cell.length_a   1.000
_cell.length_b   1.000
_cell.length_c   1.000
_cell.angle_alpha   90.00
_cell.angle_beta   90.00
_cell.angle_gamma   90.00
#
_symmetry.space_group_name_H-M   'P 1'
#
loop_
_entity.id
_entity.type
_entity.pdbx_description
1 polymer ?
#
loop_
_entity_poly.entity_id
_entity_poly.type
_entity_poly.pdbx_seq_one_letter_code
_entity_poly.pdbx_strand_id
1 'polypeptide(L)'
;LLGIFCAGRFDSRVTGVDADENVLPYMELHADVNNVKIAGEKRTFQQLSVDYLSQFDVVVGADICFWDEMAGMLFNLTHRAVKAGVKQIMIADPCRPPFSDLSERCQKRYGDNAEVEAMWLSRPVRASGEILIVKP
;
A
#
# COMPACT_ATOMS: atom_id res chain seq x y z
N LEU A 1 -7.04 8.08 -2.73
CA LEU A 1 -6.66 8.52 -4.10
C LEU A 1 -5.95 7.44 -4.90
N LEU A 2 -4.96 6.72 -4.31
CA LEU A 2 -4.21 5.68 -5.02
C LEU A 2 -5.12 4.58 -5.60
N GLY A 3 -6.03 4.04 -4.80
CA GLY A 3 -7.00 3.02 -5.25
C GLY A 3 -7.92 3.51 -6.38
N ILE A 4 -8.35 4.78 -6.32
CA ILE A 4 -9.17 5.41 -7.36
C ILE A 4 -8.38 5.50 -8.67
N PHE A 5 -7.10 5.88 -8.60
CA PHE A 5 -6.23 5.89 -9.76
C PHE A 5 -6.05 4.47 -10.36
N CYS A 6 -5.84 3.46 -9.51
CA CYS A 6 -5.74 2.08 -9.96
C CYS A 6 -7.01 1.59 -10.65
N ALA A 7 -8.19 1.86 -10.08
CA ALA A 7 -9.46 1.49 -10.67
C ALA A 7 -9.69 2.15 -12.03
N GLY A 8 -9.43 3.48 -12.13
CA GLY A 8 -9.68 4.22 -13.37
C GLY A 8 -8.65 4.01 -14.46
N ARG A 9 -7.36 3.81 -14.09
CA ARG A 9 -6.28 3.73 -15.08
C ARG A 9 -6.02 2.31 -15.58
N PHE A 10 -6.25 1.31 -14.72
CA PHE A 10 -5.90 -0.09 -15.02
C PHE A 10 -7.12 -1.01 -15.04
N ASP A 11 -8.33 -0.46 -14.95
CA ASP A 11 -9.57 -1.24 -14.85
C ASP A 11 -9.51 -2.31 -13.77
N SER A 12 -8.83 -1.97 -12.66
CA SER A 12 -8.59 -2.89 -11.56
C SER A 12 -9.79 -2.97 -10.62
N ARG A 13 -10.11 -4.17 -10.15
CA ARG A 13 -11.02 -4.33 -9.00
C ARG A 13 -10.27 -3.94 -7.72
N VAL A 14 -10.69 -2.87 -7.08
CA VAL A 14 -10.01 -2.30 -5.92
C VAL A 14 -10.84 -2.45 -4.66
N THR A 15 -10.20 -2.88 -3.58
CA THR A 15 -10.71 -2.80 -2.21
C THR A 15 -9.80 -1.85 -1.41
N GLY A 16 -10.38 -0.76 -0.95
CA GLY A 16 -9.72 0.17 -0.04
C GLY A 16 -9.99 -0.23 1.41
N VAL A 17 -8.96 -0.26 2.23
CA VAL A 17 -9.10 -0.58 3.66
C VAL A 17 -8.56 0.56 4.51
N ASP A 18 -9.27 0.87 5.58
CA ASP A 18 -8.85 1.81 6.61
C ASP A 18 -9.28 1.33 7.99
N ALA A 19 -8.54 1.67 9.03
CA ALA A 19 -8.91 1.35 10.41
C ALA A 19 -10.04 2.26 10.93
N ASP A 20 -10.16 3.47 10.39
CA ASP A 20 -11.21 4.43 10.71
C ASP A 20 -12.38 4.32 9.72
N GLU A 21 -13.52 3.89 10.20
CA GLU A 21 -14.76 3.80 9.41
C GLU A 21 -15.25 5.14 8.86
N ASN A 22 -14.90 6.24 9.51
CA ASN A 22 -15.29 7.58 9.04
C ASN A 22 -14.62 7.97 7.71
N VAL A 23 -13.58 7.26 7.28
CA VAL A 23 -12.90 7.46 6.00
C VAL A 23 -13.72 6.87 4.83
N LEU A 24 -14.52 5.83 5.09
CA LEU A 24 -15.23 5.09 4.03
C LEU A 24 -16.20 5.96 3.21
N PRO A 25 -17.04 6.83 3.80
CA PRO A 25 -17.90 7.72 3.02
C PRO A 25 -17.13 8.69 2.11
N TYR A 26 -15.95 9.15 2.55
CA TYR A 26 -15.09 9.98 1.69
C TYR A 26 -14.47 9.19 0.54
N MET A 27 -14.14 7.92 0.79
CA MET A 27 -13.64 7.01 -0.24
C MET A 27 -14.70 6.80 -1.33
N GLU A 28 -15.96 6.55 -0.95
CA GLU A 28 -17.10 6.43 -1.86
C GLU A 28 -17.34 7.72 -2.65
N LEU A 29 -17.37 8.87 -1.97
CA LEU A 29 -17.52 10.17 -2.63
C LEU A 29 -16.44 10.42 -3.69
N HIS A 30 -15.19 10.12 -3.36
CA HIS A 30 -14.09 10.26 -4.30
C HIS A 30 -14.18 9.29 -5.48
N ALA A 31 -14.67 8.06 -5.26
CA ALA A 31 -14.90 7.10 -6.32
C ALA A 31 -16.00 7.58 -7.28
N ASP A 32 -17.12 8.08 -6.75
CA ASP A 32 -18.24 8.63 -7.53
C ASP A 32 -17.80 9.81 -8.40
N VAL A 33 -17.09 10.79 -7.82
CA VAL A 33 -16.58 11.96 -8.54
C VAL A 33 -15.65 11.56 -9.71
N ASN A 34 -14.92 10.45 -9.56
CA ASN A 34 -14.01 9.95 -10.60
C ASN A 34 -14.64 8.87 -11.50
N ASN A 35 -15.94 8.59 -11.35
CA ASN A 35 -16.67 7.56 -12.10
C ASN A 35 -16.01 6.17 -12.06
N VAL A 36 -15.48 5.78 -10.91
CA VAL A 36 -14.91 4.46 -10.66
C VAL A 36 -15.64 3.73 -9.53
N LYS A 37 -15.51 2.42 -9.48
CA LYS A 37 -16.06 1.60 -8.39
C LYS A 37 -14.92 1.06 -7.54
N ILE A 38 -15.00 1.26 -6.23
CA ILE A 38 -14.11 0.65 -5.25
C ILE A 38 -14.96 0.11 -4.09
N ALA A 39 -14.54 -0.98 -3.50
CA ALA A 39 -15.10 -1.46 -2.24
C ALA A 39 -14.36 -0.82 -1.07
N GLY A 40 -15.07 -0.34 -0.05
CA GLY A 40 -14.49 0.17 1.19
C GLY A 40 -14.70 -0.81 2.34
N GLU A 41 -13.65 -1.13 3.10
CA GLU A 41 -13.74 -2.01 4.27
C GLU A 41 -13.01 -1.43 5.48
N LYS A 42 -13.64 -1.49 6.66
CA LYS A 42 -12.99 -1.18 7.92
C LYS A 42 -12.13 -2.36 8.36
N ARG A 43 -10.82 -2.22 8.29
CA ARG A 43 -9.85 -3.20 8.78
C ARG A 43 -8.56 -2.54 9.25
N THR A 44 -8.00 -3.07 10.32
CA THR A 44 -6.62 -2.75 10.73
C THR A 44 -5.63 -3.62 9.95
N PHE A 45 -4.34 -3.24 9.93
CA PHE A 45 -3.29 -4.05 9.31
C PHE A 45 -3.23 -5.48 9.87
N GLN A 46 -3.52 -5.67 11.16
CA GLN A 46 -3.52 -6.98 11.82
C GLN A 46 -4.65 -7.89 11.32
N GLN A 47 -5.78 -7.31 10.90
CA GLN A 47 -6.93 -8.05 10.37
C GLN A 47 -6.77 -8.49 8.92
N LEU A 48 -5.73 -8.00 8.22
CA LEU A 48 -5.40 -8.46 6.88
C LEU A 48 -4.65 -9.80 6.98
N SER A 49 -5.41 -10.88 7.14
CA SER A 49 -4.89 -12.25 7.25
C SER A 49 -4.37 -12.78 5.92
N VAL A 50 -3.65 -13.91 5.95
CA VAL A 50 -3.20 -14.61 4.73
C VAL A 50 -4.40 -14.99 3.84
N ASP A 51 -5.45 -15.55 4.43
CA ASP A 51 -6.67 -15.94 3.68
C ASP A 51 -7.36 -14.73 3.06
N TYR A 52 -7.42 -13.61 3.79
CA TYR A 52 -7.98 -12.36 3.23
C TYR A 52 -7.14 -11.83 2.08
N LEU A 53 -5.82 -11.85 2.22
CA LEU A 53 -4.89 -11.31 1.22
C LEU A 53 -4.78 -12.19 -0.02
N SER A 54 -5.10 -13.50 0.08
CA SER A 54 -4.99 -14.44 -1.05
C SER A 54 -5.94 -14.14 -2.22
N GLN A 55 -6.94 -13.28 -2.02
CA GLN A 55 -7.86 -12.84 -3.07
C GLN A 55 -7.33 -11.68 -3.93
N PHE A 56 -6.16 -11.13 -3.59
CA PHE A 56 -5.58 -9.96 -4.27
C PHE A 56 -4.29 -10.32 -5.00
N ASP A 57 -4.11 -9.77 -6.19
CA ASP A 57 -2.86 -9.88 -6.95
C ASP A 57 -1.81 -8.88 -6.48
N VAL A 58 -2.24 -7.70 -6.04
CA VAL A 58 -1.36 -6.59 -5.67
C VAL A 58 -1.84 -5.93 -4.39
N VAL A 59 -0.91 -5.58 -3.51
CA VAL A 59 -1.16 -4.74 -2.33
C VAL A 59 -0.42 -3.42 -2.51
N VAL A 60 -1.12 -2.31 -2.34
CA VAL A 60 -0.55 -0.98 -2.45
C VAL A 60 -0.85 -0.15 -1.22
N GLY A 61 0.11 0.67 -0.82
CA GLY A 61 -0.04 1.64 0.25
C GLY A 61 0.75 2.91 -0.08
N ALA A 62 0.24 4.05 0.32
CA ALA A 62 0.96 5.30 0.19
C ALA A 62 0.73 6.16 1.42
N ASP A 63 1.82 6.72 1.94
CA ASP A 63 1.77 7.62 3.09
C ASP A 63 1.14 6.98 4.33
N ILE A 64 1.58 5.77 4.68
CA ILE A 64 1.03 4.95 5.76
C ILE A 64 2.05 4.53 6.82
N CYS A 65 3.31 5.02 6.72
CA CYS A 65 4.39 4.67 7.64
C CYS A 65 4.79 5.86 8.51
N PHE A 66 3.89 6.26 9.45
CA PHE A 66 4.04 7.50 10.22
C PHE A 66 4.90 7.36 11.48
N TRP A 67 4.83 6.24 12.18
CA TRP A 67 5.47 5.99 13.47
C TRP A 67 6.27 4.71 13.46
N ASP A 68 7.21 4.59 14.37
CA ASP A 68 8.16 3.46 14.43
C ASP A 68 7.45 2.10 14.54
N GLU A 69 6.33 2.02 15.30
CA GLU A 69 5.55 0.79 15.41
C GLU A 69 4.95 0.34 14.07
N MET A 70 4.67 1.29 13.17
CA MET A 70 4.12 0.97 11.86
C MET A 70 5.10 0.23 10.95
N ALA A 71 6.40 0.46 11.09
CA ALA A 71 7.41 -0.30 10.34
C ALA A 71 7.28 -1.82 10.62
N GLY A 72 7.13 -2.20 11.90
CA GLY A 72 6.89 -3.59 12.30
C GLY A 72 5.55 -4.14 11.80
N MET A 73 4.48 -3.34 11.88
CA MET A 73 3.14 -3.76 11.42
C MET A 73 3.11 -3.97 9.91
N LEU A 74 3.70 -3.06 9.14
CA LEU A 74 3.78 -3.13 7.69
C LEU A 74 4.72 -4.24 7.21
N PHE A 75 5.82 -4.47 7.90
CA PHE A 75 6.68 -5.64 7.64
C PHE A 75 5.91 -6.95 7.82
N ASN A 76 5.14 -7.08 8.92
CA ASN A 76 4.31 -8.26 9.16
C ASN A 76 3.18 -8.40 8.12
N LEU A 77 2.58 -7.29 7.66
CA LEU A 77 1.60 -7.27 6.58
C LEU A 77 2.25 -7.76 5.27
N THR A 78 3.40 -7.21 4.90
CA THR A 78 4.17 -7.65 3.73
C THR A 78 4.47 -9.14 3.78
N HIS A 79 4.89 -9.66 4.95
CA HIS A 79 5.13 -11.09 5.12
C HIS A 79 3.87 -11.95 4.94
N ARG A 80 2.71 -11.50 5.43
CA ARG A 80 1.44 -12.20 5.19
C ARG A 80 1.02 -12.13 3.72
N ALA A 81 1.22 -11.00 3.05
CA ALA A 81 0.92 -10.84 1.64
C ALA A 81 1.77 -11.77 0.76
N VAL A 82 3.06 -11.88 1.04
CA VAL A 82 3.95 -12.85 0.38
C VAL A 82 3.46 -14.29 0.59
N LYS A 83 3.11 -14.66 1.82
CA LYS A 83 2.54 -16.00 2.12
C LYS A 83 1.20 -16.25 1.44
N ALA A 84 0.43 -15.23 1.20
CA ALA A 84 -0.87 -15.30 0.51
C ALA A 84 -0.75 -15.47 -1.01
N GLY A 85 0.46 -15.35 -1.57
CA GLY A 85 0.69 -15.42 -3.01
C GLY A 85 0.41 -14.12 -3.75
N VAL A 86 0.39 -12.99 -3.03
CA VAL A 86 0.32 -11.64 -3.65
C VAL A 86 1.55 -11.45 -4.54
N LYS A 87 1.34 -11.07 -5.80
CA LYS A 87 2.40 -10.99 -6.81
C LYS A 87 3.30 -9.76 -6.64
N GLN A 88 2.75 -8.69 -6.06
CA GLN A 88 3.49 -7.44 -5.86
C GLN A 88 2.94 -6.65 -4.69
N ILE A 89 3.85 -6.17 -3.85
CA ILE A 89 3.52 -5.25 -2.76
C ILE A 89 4.30 -3.96 -3.01
N MET A 90 3.61 -2.82 -2.98
CA MET A 90 4.21 -1.50 -3.16
C MET A 90 3.80 -0.56 -2.04
N ILE A 91 4.78 0.03 -1.38
CA ILE A 91 4.54 1.01 -0.32
C ILE A 91 5.34 2.27 -0.65
N ALA A 92 4.65 3.38 -0.86
CA ALA A 92 5.27 4.67 -1.14
C ALA A 92 5.27 5.56 0.11
N ASP A 93 6.37 6.26 0.33
CA ASP A 93 6.54 7.18 1.46
C ASP A 93 7.43 8.37 1.10
N PRO A 94 7.24 9.55 1.70
CA PRO A 94 8.11 10.72 1.50
C PRO A 94 9.46 10.61 2.24
N CYS A 95 10.00 9.43 2.43
CA CYS A 95 11.30 9.14 3.09
C CYS A 95 11.30 9.37 4.61
N ARG A 96 10.24 8.97 5.32
CA ARG A 96 10.24 9.01 6.79
C ARG A 96 11.14 7.94 7.39
N PRO A 97 11.73 8.19 8.58
CA PRO A 97 12.58 7.18 9.25
C PRO A 97 11.93 5.80 9.44
N PRO A 98 10.63 5.69 9.84
CA PRO A 98 9.97 4.38 9.94
C PRO A 98 9.88 3.63 8.60
N PHE A 99 9.77 4.33 7.48
CA PHE A 99 9.78 3.71 6.16
C PHE A 99 11.17 3.16 5.79
N SER A 100 12.24 3.86 6.17
CA SER A 100 13.61 3.35 5.98
C SER A 100 13.82 2.06 6.77
N ASP A 101 13.38 1.98 8.02
CA ASP A 101 13.42 0.74 8.84
C ASP A 101 12.61 -0.40 8.18
N LEU A 102 11.39 -0.11 7.70
CA LEU A 102 10.58 -1.07 6.95
C LEU A 102 11.32 -1.60 5.72
N SER A 103 11.93 -0.70 4.95
CA SER A 103 12.65 -1.02 3.72
C SER A 103 13.85 -1.91 3.99
N GLU A 104 14.67 -1.57 4.97
CA GLU A 104 15.81 -2.39 5.40
C GLU A 104 15.40 -3.80 5.85
N ARG A 105 14.33 -3.91 6.62
CA ARG A 105 13.78 -5.22 7.04
C ARG A 105 13.33 -6.06 5.86
N CYS A 106 12.65 -5.43 4.89
CA CYS A 106 12.19 -6.13 3.68
C CYS A 106 13.37 -6.56 2.81
N GLN A 107 14.35 -5.70 2.57
CA GLN A 107 15.56 -6.03 1.81
C GLN A 107 16.35 -7.15 2.48
N LYS A 108 16.52 -7.10 3.80
CA LYS A 108 17.19 -8.16 4.56
C LYS A 108 16.45 -9.51 4.45
N ARG A 109 15.13 -9.48 4.39
CA ARG A 109 14.29 -10.70 4.38
C ARG A 109 14.14 -11.30 3.00
N TYR A 110 14.02 -10.47 1.97
CA TYR A 110 13.64 -10.87 0.60
C TYR A 110 14.77 -10.73 -0.42
N GLY A 111 15.90 -10.09 -0.04
CA GLY A 111 17.04 -9.92 -0.94
C GLY A 111 16.66 -9.17 -2.22
N ASP A 112 17.03 -9.72 -3.36
CA ASP A 112 16.78 -9.14 -4.70
C ASP A 112 15.28 -9.01 -5.04
N ASN A 113 14.40 -9.64 -4.27
CA ASN A 113 12.95 -9.52 -4.41
C ASN A 113 12.37 -8.29 -3.69
N ALA A 114 13.20 -7.49 -3.01
CA ALA A 114 12.80 -6.25 -2.35
C ALA A 114 13.71 -5.10 -2.79
N GLU A 115 13.17 -4.19 -3.56
CA GLU A 115 13.87 -3.01 -4.07
C GLU A 115 13.24 -1.72 -3.53
N VAL A 116 14.05 -0.67 -3.41
CA VAL A 116 13.59 0.68 -3.08
C VAL A 116 13.95 1.59 -4.24
N GLU A 117 12.95 2.19 -4.83
CA GLU A 117 13.09 3.13 -5.94
C GLU A 117 12.85 4.56 -5.45
N ALA A 118 13.81 5.45 -5.72
CA ALA A 118 13.62 6.87 -5.50
C ALA A 118 12.71 7.47 -6.58
N MET A 119 11.73 8.25 -6.16
CA MET A 119 10.78 8.93 -7.03
C MET A 119 10.94 10.44 -6.91
N TRP A 120 10.95 11.09 -8.05
CA TRP A 120 10.98 12.54 -8.12
C TRP A 120 10.05 13.05 -9.24
N LEU A 121 9.17 13.97 -8.88
CA LEU A 121 8.22 14.59 -9.80
C LEU A 121 8.43 16.11 -9.80
N SER A 122 8.43 16.70 -10.99
CA SER A 122 8.52 18.15 -11.17
C SER A 122 7.17 18.80 -11.50
N ARG A 123 6.21 18.03 -11.98
CA ARG A 123 4.86 18.46 -12.39
C ARG A 123 3.83 17.39 -12.05
N PRO A 124 2.58 17.73 -11.77
CA PRO A 124 2.04 19.11 -11.62
C PRO A 124 2.53 19.80 -10.34
N VAL A 125 3.02 19.04 -9.37
CA VAL A 125 3.57 19.52 -8.09
C VAL A 125 4.94 18.90 -7.91
N ARG A 126 5.88 19.63 -7.31
CA ARG A 126 7.16 19.06 -6.90
C ARG A 126 6.94 18.10 -5.76
N ALA A 127 7.32 16.86 -5.95
CA ALA A 127 7.25 15.82 -4.94
C ALA A 127 8.45 14.89 -5.07
N SER A 128 8.93 14.38 -3.94
CA SER A 128 9.95 13.34 -3.87
C SER A 128 9.54 12.32 -2.82
N GLY A 129 10.01 11.11 -2.97
CA GLY A 129 9.78 10.02 -2.05
C GLY A 129 10.46 8.76 -2.54
N GLU A 130 10.17 7.67 -1.88
CA GLU A 130 10.65 6.35 -2.23
C GLU A 130 9.47 5.37 -2.31
N ILE A 131 9.64 4.34 -3.10
CA ILE A 131 8.70 3.22 -3.19
C ILE A 131 9.46 1.94 -2.85
N LEU A 132 9.03 1.27 -1.80
CA LEU A 132 9.42 -0.11 -1.52
C LEU A 132 8.57 -1.02 -2.40
N ILE A 133 9.23 -1.88 -3.18
CA ILE A 133 8.59 -2.85 -4.06
C ILE A 133 9.06 -4.24 -3.64
N VAL A 134 8.11 -5.13 -3.30
CA VAL A 134 8.40 -6.54 -3.01
C VAL A 134 7.69 -7.41 -4.03
N LYS A 135 8.47 -8.23 -4.76
CA LYS A 135 8.01 -9.19 -5.79
C LYS A 135 8.47 -10.59 -5.37
N PRO A 136 7.64 -11.36 -4.63
CA PRO A 136 8.01 -12.68 -4.12
C PRO A 136 8.17 -13.73 -5.23
#